data_10d08df1d850a33d45fc4a454a822138
#
_entry.id   10d08df1d850a33d45fc4a454a822138
#
_cell.length_a   1.000
_cell.length_b   1.000
_cell.length_c   1.000
_cell.angle_alpha   90.00
_cell.angle_beta   90.00
_cell.angle_gamma   90.00
#
_symmetry.space_group_name_H-M   'P 1'
#
loop_
_entity.id
_entity.type
_entity.pdbx_description
1 polymer ?
#
loop_
_entity_poly.entity_id
_entity_poly.type
_entity_poly.pdbx_seq_one_letter_code
_entity_poly.pdbx_strand_id
1 'polypeptide(L)'
;MRDKLFLTGALAAAAATLLVGCSSSPDENNQAAASVANLRLTKAQRAHIQLYTVEPIGYRQKVEAPGTVDFDNDQATSVVSPFTGPVTRILVALGQPVTKGQPLALVQSADFASAVGAYRKAVVTAANARRLASADRDLAAHNGISEREAAQAQTDAASAEADRNAALQTLISMGVDRGTIARALAGSPAAGMAGVIRAPVSGIVVDKQVTPGQLLQAGSTAAFTVANLSQVWVLAQIDPSDLAQVGVGDTAQIDPRNGTGPFRGTVQNIASSVDPNTRAIVARIVSPNPGDLLKKQMYVDVSIESGRVTTGLLVPVSAVLRDDENLPFVYVALADGSFVRRHVSLGYRDSQNYQVTSGLESGDRIVANGAIFLQFMQNQ
;
A
#
# COMPACT_ATOMS: atom_id res chain seq x y z
N MET A 1 -15.31 -19.66 58.47
CA MET A 1 -14.67 -19.54 59.78
C MET A 1 -14.39 -18.07 59.92
N ARG A 2 -15.29 -17.40 60.56
CA ARG A 2 -15.23 -16.96 61.96
C ARG A 2 -14.21 -15.84 62.09
N ASP A 3 -14.51 -14.71 62.45
CA ASP A 3 -15.39 -14.07 63.44
C ASP A 3 -14.66 -12.82 63.90
N LYS A 4 -15.42 -11.76 63.94
CA LYS A 4 -15.72 -10.93 65.11
C LYS A 4 -14.71 -9.83 65.40
N LEU A 5 -15.07 -8.70 65.68
CA LEU A 5 -16.20 -7.98 66.31
C LEU A 5 -15.66 -6.98 67.33
N PHE A 6 -16.32 -5.84 67.43
CA PHE A 6 -16.45 -4.94 68.61
C PHE A 6 -15.37 -3.90 68.85
N LEU A 7 -15.62 -2.77 69.29
CA LEU A 7 -16.78 -1.98 69.73
C LEU A 7 -16.25 -0.77 70.52
N THR A 8 -16.99 0.31 70.49
CA THR A 8 -17.17 1.34 71.55
C THR A 8 -16.00 2.27 71.81
N GLY A 9 -16.19 3.52 72.11
CA GLY A 9 -17.31 4.42 72.49
C GLY A 9 -16.74 5.76 72.86
N ALA A 10 -17.40 6.78 72.54
CA ALA A 10 -18.24 7.66 73.32
C ALA A 10 -17.54 8.60 74.31
N LEU A 11 -18.00 9.82 74.23
CA LEU A 11 -18.27 10.87 75.27
C LEU A 11 -17.24 12.01 75.33
N ALA A 12 -17.64 13.19 74.82
CA ALA A 12 -18.32 14.33 75.50
C ALA A 12 -17.30 15.24 76.28
N ALA A 13 -17.23 16.47 76.09
CA ALA A 13 -18.09 17.55 76.48
C ALA A 13 -17.40 18.91 76.27
N ALA A 14 -18.12 19.82 75.71
CA ALA A 14 -18.24 21.25 76.01
C ALA A 14 -17.13 22.06 76.68
N ALA A 15 -16.69 23.13 75.97
CA ALA A 15 -16.46 24.44 76.63
C ALA A 15 -16.61 25.54 75.56
N ALA A 16 -17.65 26.33 75.77
CA ALA A 16 -17.87 27.59 75.08
C ALA A 16 -16.93 28.67 75.60
N THR A 17 -16.24 29.43 74.75
CA THR A 17 -15.76 30.76 75.04
C THR A 17 -15.98 31.65 73.86
N LEU A 18 -16.81 32.65 74.02
CA LEU A 18 -17.07 33.81 73.19
C LEU A 18 -15.79 34.63 73.07
N LEU A 19 -15.38 34.94 71.79
CA LEU A 19 -14.59 36.13 71.49
C LEU A 19 -15.11 36.78 70.22
N VAL A 20 -15.70 37.94 70.44
CA VAL A 20 -16.10 38.97 69.49
C VAL A 20 -14.83 39.50 68.85
N GLY A 21 -14.78 39.64 67.53
CA GLY A 21 -13.71 40.35 66.88
C GLY A 21 -13.80 40.43 65.38
N CYS A 22 -14.21 41.55 64.87
CA CYS A 22 -13.99 42.16 63.56
C CYS A 22 -14.47 41.44 62.30
N SER A 23 -15.55 41.95 61.79
CA SER A 23 -15.90 41.94 60.38
C SER A 23 -14.78 42.57 59.52
N SER A 24 -14.09 41.75 58.76
CA SER A 24 -13.41 42.23 57.56
C SER A 24 -14.28 41.74 56.38
N SER A 25 -14.79 42.68 55.62
CA SER A 25 -15.49 42.50 54.37
C SER A 25 -14.64 41.62 53.45
N PRO A 26 -15.21 40.66 52.73
CA PRO A 26 -14.49 40.08 51.63
C PRO A 26 -14.30 41.16 50.58
N ASP A 27 -13.05 41.59 50.42
CA ASP A 27 -12.63 42.25 49.19
C ASP A 27 -13.04 41.33 48.04
N GLU A 28 -14.06 41.74 47.36
CA GLU A 28 -14.29 41.31 46.00
C GLU A 28 -13.01 41.59 45.23
N ASN A 29 -12.15 40.56 45.11
CA ASN A 29 -11.07 40.58 44.19
C ASN A 29 -11.69 40.53 42.80
N ASN A 30 -12.23 41.67 42.39
CA ASN A 30 -12.57 41.99 41.06
C ASN A 30 -11.26 42.07 40.29
N GLN A 31 -10.70 40.89 39.95
CA GLN A 31 -9.76 40.79 38.86
C GLN A 31 -10.49 41.26 37.64
N ALA A 32 -10.58 42.57 37.48
CA ALA A 32 -10.86 43.19 36.22
C ALA A 32 -9.92 42.56 35.22
N ALA A 33 -10.46 41.71 34.35
CA ALA A 33 -9.82 41.25 33.16
C ALA A 33 -9.18 42.51 32.55
N ALA A 34 -7.84 42.57 32.57
CA ALA A 34 -7.11 43.72 32.03
C ALA A 34 -7.68 43.93 30.61
N SER A 35 -8.43 45.03 30.46
CA SER A 35 -8.97 45.41 29.17
C SER A 35 -7.78 45.69 28.29
N VAL A 36 -7.47 44.75 27.38
CA VAL A 36 -6.36 44.88 26.43
C VAL A 36 -6.62 46.21 25.69
N ALA A 37 -5.80 47.22 25.94
CA ALA A 37 -5.97 48.56 25.35
C ALA A 37 -5.93 48.41 23.84
N ASN A 38 -6.98 48.93 23.18
CA ASN A 38 -7.07 48.97 21.72
C ASN A 38 -5.86 49.72 21.16
N LEU A 39 -5.06 49.05 20.35
CA LEU A 39 -3.85 49.65 19.77
C LEU A 39 -4.22 50.56 18.60
N ARG A 40 -3.80 51.83 18.66
CA ARG A 40 -3.98 52.78 17.54
C ARG A 40 -2.66 53.00 16.83
N LEU A 41 -2.62 52.77 15.53
CA LEU A 41 -1.46 52.97 14.69
C LEU A 41 -1.43 54.32 14.02
N THR A 42 -0.27 54.94 13.94
CA THR A 42 -0.03 56.12 13.08
C THR A 42 -0.10 55.71 11.59
N LYS A 43 -0.23 56.69 10.70
CA LYS A 43 -0.28 56.46 9.27
C LYS A 43 0.97 55.71 8.72
N ALA A 44 2.14 56.05 9.27
CA ALA A 44 3.41 55.44 8.92
C ALA A 44 3.45 53.93 9.36
N GLN A 45 2.99 53.63 10.58
CA GLN A 45 2.93 52.27 11.12
C GLN A 45 1.93 51.38 10.37
N ARG A 46 0.82 51.93 9.90
CA ARG A 46 -0.18 51.23 9.08
C ARG A 46 0.37 50.74 7.72
N ALA A 47 1.38 51.43 7.17
CA ALA A 47 2.03 51.04 5.93
C ALA A 47 2.79 49.69 6.03
N HIS A 48 3.11 49.22 7.25
CA HIS A 48 3.83 47.99 7.50
C HIS A 48 2.93 46.79 7.80
N ILE A 49 1.60 46.97 7.75
CA ILE A 49 0.65 45.87 7.99
C ILE A 49 -0.19 45.64 6.76
N GLN A 50 -0.57 44.37 6.56
CA GLN A 50 -1.54 43.97 5.53
C GLN A 50 -2.78 43.38 6.22
N LEU A 51 -3.94 43.85 5.82
CA LEU A 51 -5.21 43.32 6.33
C LEU A 51 -5.73 42.25 5.41
N TYR A 52 -6.33 41.24 6.02
CA TYR A 52 -7.02 40.14 5.35
C TYR A 52 -8.47 40.10 5.86
N THR A 53 -9.42 40.05 4.95
CA THR A 53 -10.85 39.88 5.30
C THR A 53 -11.15 38.41 5.41
N VAL A 54 -11.68 38.00 6.54
CA VAL A 54 -12.00 36.61 6.84
C VAL A 54 -13.34 36.26 6.17
N GLU A 55 -13.30 35.33 5.25
CA GLU A 55 -14.50 34.85 4.55
C GLU A 55 -14.56 33.31 4.60
N PRO A 56 -15.77 32.73 4.60
CA PRO A 56 -15.92 31.29 4.48
C PRO A 56 -15.42 30.82 3.11
N ILE A 57 -14.41 29.97 3.11
CA ILE A 57 -13.81 29.41 1.89
C ILE A 57 -13.99 27.90 1.90
N GLY A 58 -14.39 27.35 0.74
CA GLY A 58 -14.36 25.90 0.52
C GLY A 58 -12.93 25.42 0.31
N TYR A 59 -12.49 24.49 1.10
CA TYR A 59 -11.16 23.88 0.99
C TYR A 59 -11.22 22.36 1.14
N ARG A 60 -10.18 21.69 0.68
CA ARG A 60 -10.00 20.26 0.86
C ARG A 60 -8.90 20.03 1.89
N GLN A 61 -9.19 19.20 2.86
CA GLN A 61 -8.18 18.84 3.85
C GLN A 61 -7.14 17.91 3.22
N LYS A 62 -5.89 18.06 3.64
CA LYS A 62 -4.79 17.19 3.26
C LYS A 62 -4.34 16.42 4.49
N VAL A 63 -4.19 15.12 4.34
CA VAL A 63 -3.65 14.24 5.35
C VAL A 63 -2.27 13.81 4.91
N GLU A 64 -1.28 14.13 5.74
CA GLU A 64 0.11 13.74 5.51
C GLU A 64 0.38 12.44 6.26
N ALA A 65 0.91 11.46 5.57
CA ALA A 65 1.18 10.14 6.14
C ALA A 65 2.48 9.56 5.58
N PRO A 66 3.29 8.89 6.39
CA PRO A 66 4.40 8.08 5.89
C PRO A 66 3.84 6.87 5.14
N GLY A 67 4.54 6.44 4.09
CA GLY A 67 4.15 5.28 3.32
C GLY A 67 5.34 4.42 2.93
N THR A 68 5.04 3.20 2.54
CA THR A 68 6.01 2.28 1.93
C THR A 68 5.48 1.78 0.60
N VAL A 69 6.38 1.70 -0.38
CA VAL A 69 6.06 1.15 -1.70
C VAL A 69 6.07 -0.38 -1.63
N ASP A 70 5.05 -1.02 -2.19
CA ASP A 70 5.00 -2.46 -2.41
C ASP A 70 4.60 -2.79 -3.84
N PHE A 71 4.77 -4.04 -4.25
CA PHE A 71 4.26 -4.48 -5.55
C PHE A 71 2.74 -4.55 -5.54
N ASP A 72 2.16 -4.37 -6.71
CA ASP A 72 0.80 -4.83 -6.94
C ASP A 72 0.80 -6.37 -6.92
N ASN A 73 0.37 -6.95 -5.79
CA ASN A 73 0.35 -8.41 -5.62
C ASN A 73 -0.60 -9.10 -6.60
N ASP A 74 -1.57 -8.38 -7.15
CA ASP A 74 -2.47 -8.91 -8.18
C ASP A 74 -1.75 -9.02 -9.54
N GLN A 75 -0.64 -8.30 -9.71
CA GLN A 75 0.22 -8.31 -10.90
C GLN A 75 1.59 -8.97 -10.65
N ALA A 76 1.79 -9.58 -9.49
CA ALA A 76 3.00 -10.32 -9.15
C ALA A 76 2.70 -11.83 -9.09
N THR A 77 3.56 -12.63 -9.71
CA THR A 77 3.43 -14.08 -9.74
C THR A 77 4.66 -14.74 -9.17
N SER A 78 4.46 -15.57 -8.14
CA SER A 78 5.49 -16.46 -7.65
C SER A 78 5.63 -17.66 -8.59
N VAL A 79 6.81 -17.84 -9.14
CA VAL A 79 7.13 -18.92 -10.07
C VAL A 79 7.69 -20.09 -9.27
N VAL A 80 6.88 -21.12 -9.09
CA VAL A 80 7.30 -22.36 -8.45
C VAL A 80 7.91 -23.31 -9.48
N SER A 81 8.82 -24.18 -9.04
CA SER A 81 9.36 -25.23 -9.90
C SER A 81 8.30 -26.31 -10.16
N PRO A 82 7.99 -26.65 -11.43
CA PRO A 82 7.14 -27.81 -11.74
C PRO A 82 7.92 -29.13 -11.66
N PHE A 83 9.23 -29.09 -11.40
CA PHE A 83 10.12 -30.24 -11.41
C PHE A 83 10.83 -30.41 -10.07
N THR A 84 11.03 -31.67 -9.67
CA THR A 84 11.92 -32.04 -8.59
C THR A 84 13.32 -32.31 -9.15
N GLY A 85 14.34 -31.67 -8.55
CA GLY A 85 15.75 -31.88 -8.95
C GLY A 85 16.66 -30.68 -8.66
N PRO A 86 17.98 -30.84 -8.84
CA PRO A 86 18.92 -29.74 -8.66
C PRO A 86 18.85 -28.71 -9.82
N VAL A 87 19.00 -27.44 -9.47
CA VAL A 87 19.13 -26.34 -10.43
C VAL A 87 20.50 -26.44 -11.10
N THR A 88 20.53 -26.66 -12.40
CA THR A 88 21.79 -26.75 -13.16
C THR A 88 22.28 -25.38 -13.60
N ARG A 89 21.36 -24.50 -13.99
CA ARG A 89 21.74 -23.14 -14.45
C ARG A 89 20.57 -22.17 -14.29
N ILE A 90 20.88 -20.97 -13.86
CA ILE A 90 19.97 -19.83 -13.84
C ILE A 90 20.27 -18.99 -15.08
N LEU A 91 19.21 -18.56 -15.80
CA LEU A 91 19.30 -17.90 -17.09
C LEU A 91 18.98 -16.40 -17.02
N VAL A 92 18.50 -15.94 -15.86
CA VAL A 92 18.05 -14.55 -15.64
C VAL A 92 18.67 -13.97 -14.38
N ALA A 93 18.83 -12.65 -14.38
CA ALA A 93 19.28 -11.89 -13.23
C ALA A 93 18.11 -11.18 -12.52
N LEU A 94 18.33 -10.80 -11.26
CA LEU A 94 17.42 -9.91 -10.53
C LEU A 94 17.31 -8.57 -11.24
N GLY A 95 16.10 -8.02 -11.38
CA GLY A 95 15.84 -6.78 -12.10
C GLY A 95 15.75 -6.92 -13.63
N GLN A 96 15.96 -8.12 -14.18
CA GLN A 96 15.89 -8.34 -15.62
C GLN A 96 14.43 -8.41 -16.09
N PRO A 97 14.07 -7.70 -17.19
CA PRO A 97 12.78 -7.87 -17.84
C PRO A 97 12.68 -9.24 -18.50
N VAL A 98 11.52 -9.86 -18.39
CA VAL A 98 11.20 -11.17 -18.96
C VAL A 98 9.85 -11.15 -19.63
N THR A 99 9.69 -11.95 -20.68
CA THR A 99 8.42 -12.16 -21.38
C THR A 99 7.79 -13.47 -20.97
N LYS A 100 6.46 -13.57 -21.08
CA LYS A 100 5.73 -14.81 -20.84
C LYS A 100 6.30 -15.97 -21.66
N GLY A 101 6.61 -17.09 -20.99
CA GLY A 101 7.23 -18.27 -21.60
C GLY A 101 8.74 -18.24 -21.65
N GLN A 102 9.40 -17.12 -21.31
CA GLN A 102 10.86 -17.01 -21.32
C GLN A 102 11.48 -17.97 -20.31
N PRO A 103 12.57 -18.72 -20.66
CA PRO A 103 13.30 -19.57 -19.73
C PRO A 103 13.95 -18.77 -18.60
N LEU A 104 13.76 -19.20 -17.34
CA LEU A 104 14.33 -18.58 -16.15
C LEU A 104 15.46 -19.44 -15.56
N ALA A 105 15.25 -20.77 -15.49
CA ALA A 105 16.25 -21.69 -14.97
C ALA A 105 16.10 -23.08 -15.59
N LEU A 106 17.15 -23.86 -15.50
CA LEU A 106 17.21 -25.28 -15.87
C LEU A 106 17.31 -26.14 -14.62
N VAL A 107 16.48 -27.18 -14.54
CA VAL A 107 16.43 -28.14 -13.43
C VAL A 107 16.69 -29.54 -13.98
N GLN A 108 17.65 -30.27 -13.45
CA GLN A 108 17.84 -31.65 -13.79
C GLN A 108 16.81 -32.52 -13.07
N SER A 109 15.82 -33.03 -13.80
CA SER A 109 14.73 -33.82 -13.23
C SER A 109 14.70 -35.22 -13.79
N ALA A 110 14.77 -36.20 -12.90
CA ALA A 110 14.61 -37.62 -13.27
C ALA A 110 13.20 -37.93 -13.70
N ASP A 111 12.20 -37.29 -13.07
CA ASP A 111 10.80 -37.45 -13.42
C ASP A 111 10.51 -36.96 -14.83
N PHE A 112 11.06 -35.78 -15.19
CA PHE A 112 10.96 -35.25 -16.53
C PHE A 112 11.62 -36.14 -17.56
N ALA A 113 12.83 -36.65 -17.29
CA ALA A 113 13.52 -37.57 -18.19
C ALA A 113 12.75 -38.89 -18.39
N SER A 114 12.14 -39.41 -17.32
CA SER A 114 11.28 -40.62 -17.36
C SER A 114 10.02 -40.37 -18.21
N ALA A 115 9.33 -39.23 -17.98
CA ALA A 115 8.14 -38.88 -18.76
C ALA A 115 8.42 -38.69 -20.27
N VAL A 116 9.59 -38.09 -20.61
CA VAL A 116 10.03 -37.98 -22.02
C VAL A 116 10.32 -39.34 -22.60
N GLY A 117 10.97 -40.26 -21.86
CA GLY A 117 11.22 -41.64 -22.26
C GLY A 117 9.93 -42.42 -22.53
N ALA A 118 8.96 -42.30 -21.61
CA ALA A 118 7.63 -42.92 -21.76
C ALA A 118 6.89 -42.40 -23.01
N TYR A 119 6.90 -41.09 -23.22
CA TYR A 119 6.26 -40.50 -24.40
C TYR A 119 6.94 -40.92 -25.72
N ARG A 120 8.28 -40.96 -25.78
CA ARG A 120 9.02 -41.46 -26.95
C ARG A 120 8.64 -42.91 -27.30
N LYS A 121 8.59 -43.78 -26.29
CA LYS A 121 8.17 -45.19 -26.46
C LYS A 121 6.76 -45.25 -27.01
N ALA A 122 5.82 -44.48 -26.40
CA ALA A 122 4.42 -44.51 -26.81
C ALA A 122 4.23 -43.98 -28.24
N VAL A 123 4.96 -42.97 -28.69
CA VAL A 123 4.97 -42.44 -30.04
C VAL A 123 5.36 -43.52 -31.06
N VAL A 124 6.46 -44.27 -30.78
CA VAL A 124 6.95 -45.33 -31.65
C VAL A 124 5.98 -46.50 -31.69
N THR A 125 5.41 -46.90 -30.54
CA THR A 125 4.43 -47.96 -30.43
C THR A 125 3.13 -47.61 -31.22
N ALA A 126 2.60 -46.40 -31.04
CA ALA A 126 1.40 -45.96 -31.76
C ALA A 126 1.62 -45.86 -33.27
N ALA A 127 2.79 -45.35 -33.71
CA ALA A 127 3.11 -45.30 -35.13
C ALA A 127 3.23 -46.72 -35.75
N ASN A 128 3.81 -47.69 -35.03
CA ASN A 128 3.92 -49.07 -35.49
C ASN A 128 2.56 -49.75 -35.55
N ALA A 129 1.72 -49.65 -34.50
CA ALA A 129 0.39 -50.19 -34.42
C ALA A 129 -0.52 -49.63 -35.55
N ARG A 130 -0.45 -48.32 -35.79
CA ARG A 130 -1.19 -47.69 -36.91
C ARG A 130 -0.77 -48.24 -38.26
N ARG A 131 0.53 -48.47 -38.51
CA ARG A 131 1.05 -49.03 -39.75
C ARG A 131 0.58 -50.45 -39.95
N LEU A 132 0.60 -51.29 -38.89
CA LEU A 132 0.06 -52.65 -38.94
C LEU A 132 -1.43 -52.66 -39.20
N ALA A 133 -2.23 -51.85 -38.49
CA ALA A 133 -3.66 -51.74 -38.70
C ALA A 133 -4.02 -51.29 -40.13
N SER A 134 -3.18 -50.43 -40.72
CA SER A 134 -3.37 -50.04 -42.13
C SER A 134 -3.11 -51.19 -43.09
N ALA A 135 -1.98 -51.93 -42.89
CA ALA A 135 -1.63 -53.09 -43.71
C ALA A 135 -2.66 -54.23 -43.59
N ASP A 136 -3.12 -54.49 -42.37
CA ASP A 136 -4.11 -55.53 -42.11
C ASP A 136 -5.48 -55.17 -42.71
N ARG A 137 -5.86 -53.91 -42.70
CA ARG A 137 -7.07 -53.42 -43.39
C ARG A 137 -6.98 -53.67 -44.90
N ASP A 138 -5.82 -53.36 -45.50
CA ASP A 138 -5.60 -53.60 -46.94
C ASP A 138 -5.61 -55.08 -47.28
N LEU A 139 -5.02 -55.95 -46.46
CA LEU A 139 -5.05 -57.41 -46.60
C LEU A 139 -6.47 -57.98 -46.47
N ALA A 140 -7.25 -57.50 -45.48
CA ALA A 140 -8.63 -57.89 -45.29
C ALA A 140 -9.52 -57.54 -46.55
N ALA A 141 -9.30 -56.34 -47.09
CA ALA A 141 -10.00 -55.88 -48.31
C ALA A 141 -9.70 -56.79 -49.51
N HIS A 142 -8.60 -57.55 -49.52
CA HIS A 142 -8.22 -58.50 -50.58
C HIS A 142 -8.35 -59.94 -50.10
N ASN A 143 -9.12 -60.24 -49.05
CA ASN A 143 -9.30 -61.56 -48.44
C ASN A 143 -8.04 -62.28 -48.03
N GLY A 144 -6.96 -61.53 -47.70
CA GLY A 144 -5.70 -62.08 -47.24
C GLY A 144 -5.69 -62.45 -45.74
N ILE A 145 -6.53 -61.78 -44.94
CA ILE A 145 -6.82 -62.08 -43.54
C ILE A 145 -8.32 -61.91 -43.24
N SER A 146 -8.72 -62.33 -42.02
CA SER A 146 -10.12 -62.15 -41.61
C SER A 146 -10.41 -60.72 -41.19
N GLU A 147 -11.66 -60.26 -41.39
CA GLU A 147 -12.14 -58.95 -40.92
C GLU A 147 -11.96 -58.80 -39.39
N ARG A 148 -12.08 -59.88 -38.64
CA ARG A 148 -11.86 -59.92 -37.20
C ARG A 148 -10.43 -59.56 -36.83
N GLU A 149 -9.42 -60.10 -37.54
CA GLU A 149 -7.99 -59.79 -37.33
C GLU A 149 -7.72 -58.31 -37.67
N ALA A 150 -8.24 -57.81 -38.77
CA ALA A 150 -8.13 -56.40 -39.13
C ALA A 150 -8.77 -55.47 -38.08
N ALA A 151 -9.97 -55.86 -37.57
CA ALA A 151 -10.65 -55.10 -36.50
C ALA A 151 -9.86 -55.13 -35.19
N GLN A 152 -9.19 -56.25 -34.84
CA GLN A 152 -8.32 -56.33 -33.69
C GLN A 152 -7.12 -55.39 -33.84
N ALA A 153 -6.42 -55.41 -34.99
CA ALA A 153 -5.29 -54.50 -35.24
C ALA A 153 -5.71 -53.02 -35.17
N GLN A 154 -6.93 -52.67 -35.60
CA GLN A 154 -7.48 -51.31 -35.44
C GLN A 154 -7.69 -50.94 -33.96
N THR A 155 -8.22 -51.90 -33.17
CA THR A 155 -8.40 -51.72 -31.72
C THR A 155 -7.07 -51.49 -31.02
N ASP A 156 -6.06 -52.31 -31.38
CA ASP A 156 -4.72 -52.19 -30.84
C ASP A 156 -4.04 -50.84 -31.18
N ALA A 157 -4.24 -50.37 -32.43
CA ALA A 157 -3.78 -49.04 -32.85
C ALA A 157 -4.48 -47.94 -32.08
N ALA A 158 -5.78 -48.01 -31.84
CA ALA A 158 -6.53 -47.05 -31.05
C ALA A 158 -6.07 -47.03 -29.60
N SER A 159 -5.80 -48.19 -29.01
CA SER A 159 -5.23 -48.30 -27.65
C SER A 159 -3.84 -47.65 -27.56
N ALA A 160 -2.96 -47.95 -28.51
CA ALA A 160 -1.60 -47.38 -28.54
C ALA A 160 -1.62 -45.84 -28.74
N GLU A 161 -2.59 -45.33 -29.50
CA GLU A 161 -2.81 -43.88 -29.62
C GLU A 161 -3.33 -43.25 -28.33
N ALA A 162 -4.17 -43.90 -27.57
CA ALA A 162 -4.64 -43.46 -26.28
C ALA A 162 -3.47 -43.40 -25.30
N ASP A 163 -2.59 -44.39 -25.26
CA ASP A 163 -1.38 -44.41 -24.42
C ASP A 163 -0.42 -43.27 -24.77
N ARG A 164 -0.21 -43.02 -26.07
CA ARG A 164 0.57 -41.88 -26.55
C ARG A 164 -0.01 -40.54 -26.07
N ASN A 165 -1.33 -40.39 -26.17
CA ASN A 165 -2.01 -39.18 -25.74
C ASN A 165 -1.91 -39.00 -24.21
N ALA A 166 -2.04 -40.07 -23.43
CA ALA A 166 -1.87 -40.05 -21.97
C ALA A 166 -0.44 -39.62 -21.57
N ALA A 167 0.58 -40.17 -22.23
CA ALA A 167 1.96 -39.79 -22.00
C ALA A 167 2.25 -38.33 -22.39
N LEU A 168 1.60 -37.83 -23.48
CA LEU A 168 1.68 -36.41 -23.85
C LEU A 168 1.02 -35.52 -22.81
N GLN A 169 -0.15 -35.89 -22.30
CA GLN A 169 -0.81 -35.10 -21.23
C GLN A 169 0.01 -35.04 -19.96
N THR A 170 0.74 -36.09 -19.61
CA THR A 170 1.69 -36.07 -18.50
C THR A 170 2.76 -34.98 -18.67
N LEU A 171 3.37 -34.86 -19.87
CA LEU A 171 4.35 -33.81 -20.15
C LEU A 171 3.72 -32.40 -20.13
N ILE A 172 2.50 -32.25 -20.66
CA ILE A 172 1.78 -30.96 -20.62
C ILE A 172 1.46 -30.55 -19.19
N SER A 173 1.03 -31.48 -18.33
CA SER A 173 0.74 -31.21 -16.93
C SER A 173 1.97 -30.79 -16.13
N MET A 174 3.17 -31.20 -16.55
CA MET A 174 4.46 -30.73 -16.03
C MET A 174 4.85 -29.34 -16.55
N GLY A 175 3.98 -28.64 -17.32
CA GLY A 175 4.26 -27.31 -17.87
C GLY A 175 5.26 -27.31 -19.04
N VAL A 176 5.47 -28.45 -19.69
CA VAL A 176 6.41 -28.56 -20.81
C VAL A 176 5.77 -28.01 -22.09
N ASP A 177 6.43 -27.05 -22.70
CA ASP A 177 5.94 -26.49 -23.98
C ASP A 177 6.15 -27.45 -25.15
N ARG A 178 5.29 -27.30 -26.17
CA ARG A 178 5.31 -28.15 -27.38
C ARG A 178 6.65 -28.14 -28.12
N GLY A 179 7.36 -26.99 -28.10
CA GLY A 179 8.68 -26.89 -28.75
C GLY A 179 9.76 -27.70 -28.03
N THR A 180 9.71 -27.76 -26.70
CA THR A 180 10.57 -28.62 -25.90
C THR A 180 10.25 -30.09 -26.11
N ILE A 181 8.96 -30.47 -26.19
CA ILE A 181 8.52 -31.84 -26.52
C ILE A 181 9.04 -32.25 -27.90
N ALA A 182 8.89 -31.40 -28.91
CA ALA A 182 9.37 -31.68 -30.27
C ALA A 182 10.88 -31.88 -30.34
N ARG A 183 11.68 -31.06 -29.64
CA ARG A 183 13.14 -31.22 -29.56
C ARG A 183 13.54 -32.49 -28.83
N ALA A 184 12.80 -32.85 -27.78
CA ALA A 184 13.01 -34.08 -27.07
C ALA A 184 12.76 -35.31 -27.95
N LEU A 185 11.74 -35.28 -28.83
CA LEU A 185 11.48 -36.34 -29.80
C LEU A 185 12.58 -36.44 -30.87
N ALA A 186 13.14 -35.29 -31.28
CA ALA A 186 14.20 -35.25 -32.30
C ALA A 186 15.58 -35.79 -31.82
N GLY A 187 15.63 -36.30 -30.58
CA GLY A 187 16.81 -36.98 -30.09
C GLY A 187 17.94 -36.12 -29.53
N SER A 188 17.67 -34.81 -29.29
CA SER A 188 18.67 -33.91 -28.67
C SER A 188 18.99 -34.38 -27.23
N PRO A 189 20.19 -34.84 -26.92
CA PRO A 189 20.51 -35.41 -25.59
C PRO A 189 20.34 -34.41 -24.44
N ALA A 190 20.63 -33.13 -24.69
CA ALA A 190 20.51 -32.05 -23.68
C ALA A 190 19.06 -31.65 -23.39
N ALA A 191 18.12 -31.87 -24.33
CA ALA A 191 16.73 -31.50 -24.15
C ALA A 191 15.91 -32.53 -23.35
N GLY A 192 16.42 -33.73 -23.19
CA GLY A 192 15.71 -34.84 -22.55
C GLY A 192 15.94 -34.97 -21.04
N MET A 193 16.85 -34.18 -20.43
CA MET A 193 17.24 -34.38 -19.03
C MET A 193 17.02 -33.15 -18.16
N ALA A 194 16.74 -31.97 -18.75
CA ALA A 194 16.56 -30.73 -18.02
C ALA A 194 15.15 -30.18 -18.22
N GLY A 195 14.41 -30.09 -17.14
CA GLY A 195 13.18 -29.31 -17.05
C GLY A 195 13.50 -27.82 -17.09
N VAL A 196 12.66 -27.03 -17.75
CA VAL A 196 12.86 -25.57 -17.89
C VAL A 196 11.79 -24.85 -17.09
N ILE A 197 12.20 -24.10 -16.07
CA ILE A 197 11.30 -23.17 -15.36
C ILE A 197 11.12 -21.96 -16.26
N ARG A 198 9.87 -21.55 -16.50
CA ARG A 198 9.52 -20.43 -17.39
C ARG A 198 8.71 -19.37 -16.68
N ALA A 199 8.80 -18.14 -17.18
CA ALA A 199 7.97 -17.03 -16.71
C ALA A 199 6.49 -17.25 -17.09
N PRO A 200 5.55 -17.28 -16.13
CA PRO A 200 4.12 -17.43 -16.45
C PRO A 200 3.50 -16.14 -17.00
N VAL A 201 4.09 -15.01 -16.66
CA VAL A 201 3.68 -13.64 -17.07
C VAL A 201 4.89 -12.85 -17.58
N SER A 202 4.63 -11.79 -18.35
CA SER A 202 5.66 -10.81 -18.69
C SER A 202 5.82 -9.81 -17.54
N GLY A 203 7.02 -9.35 -17.27
CA GLY A 203 7.32 -8.43 -16.18
C GLY A 203 8.82 -8.35 -15.88
N ILE A 204 9.16 -8.02 -14.66
CA ILE A 204 10.54 -7.93 -14.17
C ILE A 204 10.75 -9.00 -13.08
N VAL A 205 11.91 -9.63 -13.07
CA VAL A 205 12.31 -10.56 -11.99
C VAL A 205 12.62 -9.74 -10.74
N VAL A 206 11.67 -9.72 -9.79
CA VAL A 206 11.76 -8.88 -8.57
C VAL A 206 12.35 -9.63 -7.38
N ASP A 207 12.34 -10.96 -7.45
CA ASP A 207 12.96 -11.81 -6.43
C ASP A 207 13.50 -13.10 -7.06
N LYS A 208 14.62 -13.59 -6.52
CA LYS A 208 15.29 -14.81 -6.93
C LYS A 208 15.72 -15.59 -5.69
N GLN A 209 14.99 -16.64 -5.36
CA GLN A 209 15.19 -17.46 -4.16
C GLN A 209 15.96 -18.75 -4.44
N VAL A 210 16.51 -18.92 -5.64
CA VAL A 210 17.23 -20.11 -6.04
C VAL A 210 18.68 -19.84 -6.36
N THR A 211 19.50 -20.85 -6.09
CA THR A 211 20.93 -20.87 -6.40
C THR A 211 21.28 -22.10 -7.25
N PRO A 212 22.34 -22.02 -8.09
CA PRO A 212 22.83 -23.20 -8.80
C PRO A 212 23.21 -24.32 -7.83
N GLY A 213 22.83 -25.56 -8.15
CA GLY A 213 23.03 -26.73 -7.28
C GLY A 213 21.96 -26.97 -6.23
N GLN A 214 21.07 -26.01 -5.97
CA GLN A 214 19.98 -26.17 -5.02
C GLN A 214 18.97 -27.20 -5.50
N LEU A 215 18.57 -28.11 -4.60
CA LEU A 215 17.52 -29.10 -4.86
C LEU A 215 16.15 -28.43 -4.73
N LEU A 216 15.37 -28.46 -5.79
CA LEU A 216 13.97 -28.00 -5.79
C LEU A 216 13.01 -29.16 -5.64
N GLN A 217 11.87 -28.89 -5.03
CA GLN A 217 10.74 -29.81 -4.98
C GLN A 217 9.58 -29.24 -5.82
N ALA A 218 8.98 -30.08 -6.64
CA ALA A 218 7.88 -29.71 -7.51
C ALA A 218 6.69 -29.14 -6.71
N GLY A 219 6.19 -27.98 -7.14
CA GLY A 219 4.99 -27.35 -6.58
C GLY A 219 5.16 -26.66 -5.23
N SER A 220 6.32 -26.78 -4.54
CA SER A 220 6.49 -26.23 -3.19
C SER A 220 7.54 -25.13 -3.08
N THR A 221 8.58 -25.16 -3.90
CA THR A 221 9.67 -24.19 -3.80
C THR A 221 9.44 -23.03 -4.76
N ALA A 222 9.22 -21.83 -4.23
CA ALA A 222 9.24 -20.61 -5.01
C ALA A 222 10.66 -20.36 -5.51
N ALA A 223 10.82 -20.26 -6.83
CA ALA A 223 12.11 -20.07 -7.46
C ALA A 223 12.39 -18.61 -7.78
N PHE A 224 11.38 -17.92 -8.31
CA PHE A 224 11.43 -16.53 -8.72
C PHE A 224 10.10 -15.84 -8.39
N THR A 225 10.12 -14.53 -8.31
CA THR A 225 8.92 -13.71 -8.40
C THR A 225 9.04 -12.79 -9.61
N VAL A 226 8.04 -12.82 -10.48
CA VAL A 226 7.93 -11.93 -11.64
C VAL A 226 6.75 -10.99 -11.41
N ALA A 227 6.99 -9.70 -11.48
CA ALA A 227 5.96 -8.67 -11.27
C ALA A 227 5.94 -7.67 -12.43
N ASN A 228 4.75 -7.16 -12.73
CA ASN A 228 4.58 -5.98 -13.56
C ASN A 228 4.74 -4.75 -12.68
N LEU A 229 5.78 -3.96 -12.91
CA LEU A 229 6.10 -2.77 -12.11
C LEU A 229 5.54 -1.47 -12.71
N SER A 230 4.73 -1.52 -13.76
CA SER A 230 4.12 -0.32 -14.37
C SER A 230 3.17 0.41 -13.42
N GLN A 231 2.64 -0.31 -12.42
CA GLN A 231 1.90 0.21 -11.29
C GLN A 231 2.45 -0.41 -10.00
N VAL A 232 2.38 0.37 -8.94
CA VAL A 232 2.79 -0.06 -7.60
C VAL A 232 1.73 0.31 -6.57
N TRP A 233 1.75 -0.38 -5.47
CA TRP A 233 1.00 0.00 -4.29
C TRP A 233 1.87 0.86 -3.38
N VAL A 234 1.26 1.90 -2.84
CA VAL A 234 1.83 2.66 -1.74
C VAL A 234 0.93 2.45 -0.54
N LEU A 235 1.50 1.91 0.51
CA LEU A 235 0.84 1.61 1.77
C LEU A 235 1.08 2.78 2.71
N ALA A 236 0.13 3.73 2.73
CA ALA A 236 0.17 4.91 3.58
C ALA A 236 -0.36 4.57 4.98
N GLN A 237 0.35 4.99 6.02
CA GLN A 237 0.00 4.76 7.43
C GLN A 237 -0.73 5.98 7.97
N ILE A 238 -2.06 5.91 8.00
CA ILE A 238 -2.94 7.00 8.43
C ILE A 238 -3.19 6.90 9.93
N ASP A 239 -3.06 8.02 10.64
CA ASP A 239 -3.48 8.08 12.05
C ASP A 239 -5.00 7.88 12.15
N PRO A 240 -5.51 7.10 13.12
CA PRO A 240 -6.95 6.90 13.32
C PRO A 240 -7.75 8.21 13.48
N SER A 241 -7.14 9.29 13.99
CA SER A 241 -7.79 10.60 14.11
C SER A 241 -8.09 11.24 12.75
N ASP A 242 -7.30 10.91 11.72
CA ASP A 242 -7.42 11.49 10.38
C ASP A 242 -8.29 10.64 9.45
N LEU A 243 -8.72 9.46 9.90
CA LEU A 243 -9.50 8.53 9.09
C LEU A 243 -10.77 9.14 8.49
N ALA A 244 -11.42 10.03 9.24
CA ALA A 244 -12.63 10.71 8.78
C ALA A 244 -12.42 11.61 7.55
N GLN A 245 -11.17 11.98 7.28
CA GLN A 245 -10.76 12.89 6.20
C GLN A 245 -10.31 12.13 4.94
N VAL A 246 -10.09 10.82 5.03
CA VAL A 246 -9.59 10.01 3.92
C VAL A 246 -10.69 9.08 3.42
N GLY A 247 -10.89 9.07 2.10
CA GLY A 247 -11.89 8.23 1.44
C GLY A 247 -11.29 7.43 0.29
N VAL A 248 -11.96 6.33 -0.05
CA VAL A 248 -11.65 5.61 -1.30
C VAL A 248 -11.98 6.51 -2.49
N GLY A 249 -11.06 6.59 -3.44
CA GLY A 249 -11.14 7.49 -4.59
C GLY A 249 -10.39 8.82 -4.40
N ASP A 250 -9.92 9.15 -3.20
CA ASP A 250 -9.16 10.36 -2.94
C ASP A 250 -7.82 10.34 -3.70
N THR A 251 -7.40 11.51 -4.15
CA THR A 251 -6.13 11.69 -4.85
C THR A 251 -4.99 11.80 -3.84
N ALA A 252 -3.91 11.09 -4.10
CA ALA A 252 -2.71 11.15 -3.28
C ALA A 252 -1.50 11.62 -4.10
N GLN A 253 -0.68 12.43 -3.51
CA GLN A 253 0.64 12.80 -3.99
C GLN A 253 1.68 12.03 -3.19
N ILE A 254 2.62 11.39 -3.89
CA ILE A 254 3.63 10.49 -3.31
C ILE A 254 5.00 11.08 -3.60
N ASP A 255 5.75 11.40 -2.56
CA ASP A 255 7.10 11.95 -2.68
C ASP A 255 8.13 10.95 -2.14
N PRO A 256 8.98 10.37 -2.99
CA PRO A 256 10.02 9.44 -2.58
C PRO A 256 11.28 10.12 -2.00
N ARG A 257 11.29 11.44 -1.81
CA ARG A 257 12.42 12.24 -1.27
C ARG A 257 13.76 12.06 -1.98
N ASN A 258 13.77 11.49 -3.18
CA ASN A 258 14.98 11.21 -3.94
C ASN A 258 15.18 12.15 -5.14
N GLY A 259 14.37 13.20 -5.25
CA GLY A 259 14.44 14.19 -6.33
C GLY A 259 13.82 13.74 -7.66
N THR A 260 13.16 12.57 -7.71
CA THR A 260 12.48 12.11 -8.94
C THR A 260 11.12 12.78 -9.17
N GLY A 261 10.74 13.72 -8.29
CA GLY A 261 9.47 14.45 -8.34
C GLY A 261 8.31 13.63 -7.73
N PRO A 262 7.19 14.30 -7.47
CA PRO A 262 6.03 13.63 -6.89
C PRO A 262 5.29 12.78 -7.95
N PHE A 263 4.88 11.59 -7.51
CA PHE A 263 3.97 10.73 -8.25
C PHE A 263 2.53 10.97 -7.81
N ARG A 264 1.57 10.68 -8.67
CA ARG A 264 0.15 10.75 -8.35
C ARG A 264 -0.42 9.36 -8.23
N GLY A 265 -1.23 9.15 -7.20
CA GLY A 265 -1.97 7.92 -6.98
C GLY A 265 -3.40 8.18 -6.55
N THR A 266 -4.15 7.10 -6.40
CA THR A 266 -5.54 7.13 -5.93
C THR A 266 -5.71 6.12 -4.81
N VAL A 267 -6.38 6.50 -3.73
CA VAL A 267 -6.73 5.60 -2.63
C VAL A 267 -7.71 4.55 -3.15
N GLN A 268 -7.26 3.31 -3.22
CA GLN A 268 -8.07 2.20 -3.70
C GLN A 268 -8.81 1.47 -2.57
N ASN A 269 -8.16 1.37 -1.42
CA ASN A 269 -8.70 0.66 -0.27
C ASN A 269 -8.16 1.26 1.03
N ILE A 270 -8.95 1.19 2.09
CA ILE A 270 -8.56 1.54 3.46
C ILE A 270 -8.79 0.31 4.31
N ALA A 271 -7.78 -0.12 5.06
CA ALA A 271 -7.87 -1.28 5.92
C ALA A 271 -8.96 -1.11 6.98
N SER A 272 -9.68 -2.19 7.28
CA SER A 272 -10.73 -2.19 8.31
C SER A 272 -10.19 -2.43 9.73
N SER A 273 -8.88 -2.60 9.87
CA SER A 273 -8.20 -2.84 11.14
C SER A 273 -7.02 -1.90 11.34
N VAL A 274 -6.73 -1.58 12.58
CA VAL A 274 -5.54 -0.85 12.99
C VAL A 274 -4.40 -1.85 13.15
N ASP A 275 -3.22 -1.55 12.60
CA ASP A 275 -2.01 -2.34 12.82
C ASP A 275 -1.55 -2.15 14.29
N PRO A 276 -1.43 -3.23 15.07
CA PRO A 276 -1.09 -3.14 16.48
C PRO A 276 0.34 -2.63 16.74
N ASN A 277 1.24 -2.75 15.77
CA ASN A 277 2.64 -2.32 15.90
C ASN A 277 2.81 -0.83 15.61
N THR A 278 2.19 -0.36 14.51
CA THR A 278 2.27 1.05 14.09
C THR A 278 1.17 1.92 14.66
N ARG A 279 0.08 1.31 15.15
CA ARG A 279 -1.17 1.95 15.58
C ARG A 279 -1.82 2.80 14.49
N ALA A 280 -1.47 2.57 13.25
CA ALA A 280 -1.98 3.26 12.08
C ALA A 280 -2.99 2.38 11.31
N ILE A 281 -3.80 3.02 10.49
CA ILE A 281 -4.67 2.38 9.51
C ILE A 281 -3.99 2.46 8.16
N VAL A 282 -3.87 1.34 7.47
CA VAL A 282 -3.19 1.30 6.17
C VAL A 282 -4.18 1.68 5.07
N ALA A 283 -3.88 2.75 4.34
CA ALA A 283 -4.52 3.07 3.07
C ALA A 283 -3.65 2.58 1.92
N ARG A 284 -4.25 1.77 1.04
CA ARG A 284 -3.60 1.30 -0.18
C ARG A 284 -3.88 2.28 -1.31
N ILE A 285 -2.83 2.86 -1.83
CA ILE A 285 -2.84 3.81 -2.93
C ILE A 285 -2.24 3.13 -4.14
N VAL A 286 -2.91 3.17 -5.27
CA VAL A 286 -2.39 2.71 -6.56
C VAL A 286 -1.77 3.88 -7.28
N SER A 287 -0.52 3.72 -7.69
CA SER A 287 0.23 4.74 -8.41
C SER A 287 0.86 4.17 -9.68
N PRO A 288 0.73 4.83 -10.83
CA PRO A 288 1.58 4.56 -11.98
C PRO A 288 3.06 4.75 -11.63
N ASN A 289 3.91 3.90 -12.17
CA ASN A 289 5.35 3.91 -11.91
C ASN A 289 6.16 4.02 -13.20
N PRO A 290 6.11 5.16 -13.91
CA PRO A 290 6.85 5.34 -15.15
C PRO A 290 8.35 5.25 -14.89
N GLY A 291 9.04 4.45 -15.72
CA GLY A 291 10.47 4.23 -15.59
C GLY A 291 10.90 3.40 -14.39
N ASP A 292 9.96 2.71 -13.73
CA ASP A 292 10.22 1.84 -12.57
C ASP A 292 10.99 2.56 -11.44
N LEU A 293 10.70 3.83 -11.21
CA LEU A 293 11.41 4.69 -10.26
C LEU A 293 11.04 4.37 -8.80
N LEU A 294 9.79 4.00 -8.56
CA LEU A 294 9.34 3.52 -7.26
C LEU A 294 9.73 2.05 -7.09
N LYS A 295 10.54 1.77 -6.07
CA LYS A 295 11.03 0.41 -5.77
C LYS A 295 10.36 -0.13 -4.53
N LYS A 296 10.17 -1.45 -4.46
CA LYS A 296 9.64 -2.13 -3.28
C LYS A 296 10.43 -1.73 -2.02
N GLN A 297 9.70 -1.56 -0.90
CA GLN A 297 10.21 -1.16 0.40
C GLN A 297 10.82 0.25 0.46
N MET A 298 10.64 1.06 -0.59
CA MET A 298 11.01 2.47 -0.54
C MET A 298 10.07 3.22 0.39
N TYR A 299 10.64 4.04 1.29
CA TYR A 299 9.87 4.96 2.13
C TYR A 299 9.53 6.20 1.33
N VAL A 300 8.29 6.65 1.47
CA VAL A 300 7.74 7.80 0.76
C VAL A 300 6.89 8.64 1.71
N ASP A 301 6.79 9.94 1.43
CA ASP A 301 5.76 10.78 2.04
C ASP A 301 4.54 10.80 1.14
N VAL A 302 3.39 10.69 1.76
CA VAL A 302 2.10 10.67 1.08
C VAL A 302 1.25 11.81 1.58
N SER A 303 0.78 12.66 0.66
CA SER A 303 -0.20 13.71 0.93
C SER A 303 -1.51 13.33 0.24
N ILE A 304 -2.52 12.97 1.02
CA ILE A 304 -3.84 12.58 0.53
C ILE A 304 -4.77 13.78 0.61
N GLU A 305 -5.30 14.22 -0.53
CA GLU A 305 -6.27 15.29 -0.61
C GLU A 305 -7.69 14.72 -0.53
N SER A 306 -8.43 15.10 0.52
CA SER A 306 -9.80 14.66 0.72
C SER A 306 -10.70 15.05 -0.47
N GLY A 307 -11.49 14.12 -0.94
CA GLY A 307 -12.52 14.38 -1.96
C GLY A 307 -13.64 15.29 -1.46
N ARG A 308 -13.77 15.45 -0.12
CA ARG A 308 -14.80 16.28 0.50
C ARG A 308 -14.36 17.74 0.58
N VAL A 309 -15.21 18.65 0.15
CA VAL A 309 -15.01 20.09 0.35
C VAL A 309 -15.59 20.46 1.71
N THR A 310 -14.76 20.99 2.59
CA THR A 310 -15.18 21.55 3.88
C THR A 310 -15.22 23.08 3.76
N THR A 311 -16.24 23.72 4.28
CA THR A 311 -16.32 25.18 4.33
C THR A 311 -15.91 25.65 5.71
N GLY A 312 -15.02 26.63 5.79
CA GLY A 312 -14.55 27.19 7.06
C GLY A 312 -13.82 28.51 6.89
N LEU A 313 -13.54 29.15 8.01
CA LEU A 313 -12.77 30.39 8.03
C LEU A 313 -11.28 30.02 8.01
N LEU A 314 -10.61 30.34 6.92
CA LEU A 314 -9.17 30.16 6.78
C LEU A 314 -8.44 31.48 6.98
N VAL A 315 -7.39 31.48 7.78
CA VAL A 315 -6.54 32.63 8.00
C VAL A 315 -5.07 32.30 7.70
N PRO A 316 -4.29 33.20 7.12
CA PRO A 316 -2.86 32.96 6.88
C PRO A 316 -2.11 32.62 8.17
N VAL A 317 -1.17 31.70 8.08
CA VAL A 317 -0.32 31.31 9.24
C VAL A 317 0.37 32.53 9.86
N SER A 318 0.76 33.51 9.03
CA SER A 318 1.40 34.77 9.47
C SER A 318 0.50 35.69 10.31
N ALA A 319 -0.84 35.49 10.26
CA ALA A 319 -1.79 36.27 11.04
C ALA A 319 -1.91 35.78 12.50
N VAL A 320 -1.56 34.52 12.75
CA VAL A 320 -1.75 33.87 14.04
C VAL A 320 -0.49 34.01 14.88
N LEU A 321 -0.62 34.66 16.02
CA LEU A 321 0.44 34.80 17.03
C LEU A 321 0.07 33.97 18.26
N ARG A 322 1.04 33.81 19.16
CA ARG A 322 0.83 33.19 20.47
C ARG A 322 1.27 34.12 21.60
N ASP A 323 0.49 34.08 22.66
CA ASP A 323 0.82 34.84 23.86
C ASP A 323 1.78 34.07 24.78
N ASP A 324 2.05 34.68 25.96
CA ASP A 324 2.95 34.13 26.96
C ASP A 324 2.44 32.79 27.56
N GLU A 325 1.13 32.56 27.48
CA GLU A 325 0.45 31.30 27.88
C GLU A 325 0.34 30.28 26.70
N ASN A 326 0.98 30.61 25.56
CA ASN A 326 0.96 29.80 24.33
C ASN A 326 -0.43 29.69 23.68
N LEU A 327 -1.38 30.59 24.02
CA LEU A 327 -2.70 30.63 23.42
C LEU A 327 -2.66 31.37 22.07
N PRO A 328 -3.28 30.82 21.02
CA PRO A 328 -3.30 31.46 19.72
C PRO A 328 -4.26 32.67 19.70
N PHE A 329 -3.82 33.75 19.08
CA PHE A 329 -4.62 34.96 18.89
C PHE A 329 -4.29 35.66 17.57
N VAL A 330 -5.18 36.54 17.17
CA VAL A 330 -5.03 37.42 16.00
C VAL A 330 -5.33 38.86 16.38
N TYR A 331 -4.84 39.84 15.60
CA TYR A 331 -5.26 41.24 15.71
C TYR A 331 -6.38 41.52 14.76
N VAL A 332 -7.56 41.93 15.28
CA VAL A 332 -8.74 42.32 14.52
C VAL A 332 -8.76 43.81 14.40
N ALA A 333 -8.94 44.35 13.19
CA ALA A 333 -9.13 45.78 12.93
C ALA A 333 -10.59 46.17 13.18
N LEU A 334 -10.80 47.09 14.08
CA LEU A 334 -12.11 47.66 14.40
C LEU A 334 -12.51 48.80 13.44
N ALA A 335 -13.79 49.16 13.42
CA ALA A 335 -14.32 50.21 12.56
C ALA A 335 -13.74 51.61 12.85
N ASP A 336 -13.29 51.85 14.11
CA ASP A 336 -12.63 53.10 14.52
C ASP A 336 -11.15 53.18 14.12
N GLY A 337 -10.65 52.12 13.43
CA GLY A 337 -9.29 52.01 12.97
C GLY A 337 -8.28 51.56 14.06
N SER A 338 -8.75 51.16 15.21
CA SER A 338 -7.93 50.50 16.24
C SER A 338 -7.84 48.98 16.01
N PHE A 339 -6.88 48.34 16.68
CA PHE A 339 -6.65 46.92 16.64
C PHE A 339 -6.83 46.30 18.02
N VAL A 340 -7.57 45.22 18.06
CA VAL A 340 -7.80 44.45 19.30
C VAL A 340 -7.25 43.06 19.16
N ARG A 341 -6.62 42.59 20.19
CA ARG A 341 -6.19 41.20 20.32
C ARG A 341 -7.40 40.31 20.60
N ARG A 342 -7.60 39.26 19.80
CA ARG A 342 -8.69 38.32 19.97
C ARG A 342 -8.14 36.91 19.94
N HIS A 343 -8.38 36.13 21.00
CA HIS A 343 -8.03 34.73 21.04
C HIS A 343 -8.90 33.94 20.08
N VAL A 344 -8.30 32.92 19.46
CA VAL A 344 -8.95 32.06 18.48
C VAL A 344 -8.70 30.60 18.81
N SER A 345 -9.64 29.74 18.46
CA SER A 345 -9.40 28.29 18.45
C SER A 345 -9.04 27.86 17.04
N LEU A 346 -7.95 27.13 16.93
CA LEU A 346 -7.45 26.65 15.65
C LEU A 346 -7.85 25.19 15.45
N GLY A 347 -8.18 24.86 14.22
CA GLY A 347 -8.44 23.50 13.76
C GLY A 347 -7.39 23.02 12.75
N TYR A 348 -7.84 22.63 11.58
CA TYR A 348 -6.99 22.17 10.49
C TYR A 348 -5.94 23.21 10.10
N ARG A 349 -4.77 22.72 9.74
CA ARG A 349 -3.66 23.52 9.22
C ARG A 349 -3.12 22.94 7.92
N ASP A 350 -2.92 23.78 6.95
CA ASP A 350 -2.07 23.48 5.79
C ASP A 350 -0.74 24.27 5.86
N SER A 351 0.06 24.24 4.82
CA SER A 351 1.34 24.95 4.75
C SER A 351 1.19 26.48 4.84
N GLN A 352 0.04 27.04 4.52
CA GLN A 352 -0.17 28.48 4.39
C GLN A 352 -1.26 29.04 5.31
N ASN A 353 -2.22 28.20 5.73
CA ASN A 353 -3.41 28.64 6.44
C ASN A 353 -3.72 27.80 7.67
N TYR A 354 -4.36 28.44 8.67
CA TYR A 354 -5.06 27.80 9.77
C TYR A 354 -6.57 27.94 9.56
N GLN A 355 -7.29 26.86 9.83
CA GLN A 355 -8.75 26.94 10.05
C GLN A 355 -8.98 27.53 11.44
N VAL A 356 -9.85 28.54 11.51
CA VAL A 356 -10.35 29.06 12.78
C VAL A 356 -11.72 28.46 13.06
N THR A 357 -11.83 27.76 14.20
CA THR A 357 -13.07 27.09 14.62
C THR A 357 -13.92 27.96 15.53
N SER A 358 -13.31 28.91 16.26
CA SER A 358 -14.00 29.91 17.06
C SER A 358 -13.16 31.17 17.28
N GLY A 359 -13.81 32.29 17.59
CA GLY A 359 -13.16 33.57 17.88
C GLY A 359 -13.17 34.57 16.73
N LEU A 360 -13.52 34.18 15.50
CA LEU A 360 -13.71 35.08 14.36
C LEU A 360 -15.04 34.87 13.70
N GLU A 361 -15.54 35.92 13.07
CA GLU A 361 -16.75 35.93 12.27
C GLU A 361 -16.44 36.26 10.81
N SER A 362 -17.35 35.89 9.92
CA SER A 362 -17.26 36.28 8.52
C SER A 362 -17.35 37.80 8.37
N GLY A 363 -16.40 38.40 7.64
CA GLY A 363 -16.27 39.86 7.48
C GLY A 363 -15.28 40.51 8.44
N ASP A 364 -14.79 39.81 9.47
CA ASP A 364 -13.72 40.32 10.33
C ASP A 364 -12.46 40.63 9.48
N ARG A 365 -11.84 41.78 9.78
CA ARG A 365 -10.59 42.18 9.14
C ARG A 365 -9.43 41.96 10.09
N ILE A 366 -8.56 41.03 9.77
CA ILE A 366 -7.40 40.67 10.61
C ILE A 366 -6.10 41.16 9.99
N VAL A 367 -5.07 41.30 10.81
CA VAL A 367 -3.72 41.62 10.35
C VAL A 367 -3.05 40.33 9.89
N ALA A 368 -2.85 40.19 8.57
CA ALA A 368 -2.22 39.00 7.97
C ALA A 368 -0.69 39.07 8.02
N ASN A 369 -0.12 40.22 7.64
CA ASN A 369 1.31 40.46 7.72
C ASN A 369 1.59 41.65 8.64
N GLY A 370 2.68 41.58 9.38
CA GLY A 370 3.06 42.62 10.35
C GLY A 370 2.39 42.48 11.73
N ALA A 371 1.68 41.38 11.98
CA ALA A 371 1.04 41.12 13.28
C ALA A 371 2.05 41.11 14.46
N ILE A 372 3.24 40.59 14.25
CA ILE A 372 4.31 40.57 15.24
C ILE A 372 4.76 42.01 15.62
N PHE A 373 4.70 42.97 14.68
CA PHE A 373 5.00 44.37 14.93
C PHE A 373 4.00 44.97 15.91
N LEU A 374 2.71 44.62 15.81
CA LEU A 374 1.71 45.08 16.77
C LEU A 374 1.96 44.52 18.18
N GLN A 375 2.37 43.27 18.27
CA GLN A 375 2.70 42.61 19.55
C GLN A 375 3.84 43.32 20.25
N PHE A 376 4.90 43.69 19.53
CA PHE A 376 6.00 44.47 20.10
C PHE A 376 5.57 45.87 20.62
N MET A 377 4.67 46.51 19.88
CA MET A 377 4.18 47.85 20.31
C MET A 377 3.23 47.79 21.49
N GLN A 378 2.54 46.69 21.69
CA GLN A 378 1.64 46.52 22.82
C GLN A 378 2.40 46.21 24.14
N ASN A 379 3.61 45.67 24.02
CA ASN A 379 4.44 45.29 25.16
C ASN A 379 5.43 46.43 25.59
N GLN A 380 5.39 47.61 24.93
CA GLN A 380 6.14 48.80 25.32
C GLN A 380 5.24 49.79 26.10
#